data_a0bd4ecdaeca7b50f673f9dd9a3671f4
#
_entry.id   a0bd4ecdaeca7b50f673f9dd9a3671f4
#
_cell.length_a   1.000
_cell.length_b   1.000
_cell.length_c   1.000
_cell.angle_alpha   90.00
_cell.angle_beta   90.00
_cell.angle_gamma   90.00
#
_symmetry.space_group_name_H-M   'P 1'
#
loop_
_entity.id
_entity.type
_entity.pdbx_description
1 polymer ?
#
loop_
_entity_poly.entity_id
_entity_poly.type
_entity_poly.pdbx_seq_one_letter_code
_entity_poly.pdbx_strand_id
1 'polypeptide(L)'
;MMLVGRPGLGKTPPLGFIYKPINEYDDRLHEKYNEEYDEYERAISAGKHGSDGEEQLLKKPNFVTTVIYDSTPEAMMNIHQHNQRGITLVVDEILALFNSVKRYNSKNNLIEDLLTAYSGQPLKIIRKSESRPVLIKNPCINVIGSVQTNMLQEVFRTEFLANGLLDRFLFVYPKNRKISGWRREERNTTRPDIMNQWRTIINRILGIPCILDDKGTTVNPRILTMSDDAEEYFYEWYNGIIDTVNAIEDDADVESR
;
A
#
# COMPACT_ATOMS: atom_id res chain seq x y z
N MET A 1 -4.86 6.58 -0.60
CA MET A 1 -5.43 7.53 -1.60
C MET A 1 -6.73 6.96 -2.16
N MET A 2 -7.74 7.80 -2.31
CA MET A 2 -9.05 7.40 -2.82
C MET A 2 -9.41 8.26 -4.04
N LEU A 3 -9.51 7.61 -5.21
CA LEU A 3 -9.83 8.28 -6.47
C LEU A 3 -11.35 8.31 -6.67
N VAL A 4 -11.93 9.50 -6.60
CA VAL A 4 -13.38 9.71 -6.70
C VAL A 4 -13.77 10.06 -8.13
N GLY A 5 -14.80 9.41 -8.67
CA GLY A 5 -15.29 9.75 -10.02
C GLY A 5 -16.50 8.97 -10.43
N ARG A 6 -17.25 9.49 -11.42
CA ARG A 6 -18.43 8.82 -11.97
C ARG A 6 -18.09 7.47 -12.59
N PRO A 7 -19.04 6.54 -12.67
CA PRO A 7 -18.89 5.33 -13.49
C PRO A 7 -18.46 5.68 -14.92
N GLY A 8 -17.60 4.87 -15.52
CA GLY A 8 -17.14 5.08 -16.89
C GLY A 8 -16.15 6.23 -17.11
N LEU A 9 -15.72 6.96 -16.05
CA LEU A 9 -14.76 8.06 -16.17
C LEU A 9 -13.33 7.60 -16.54
N GLY A 10 -13.09 6.29 -16.65
CA GLY A 10 -11.76 5.73 -16.97
C GLY A 10 -10.74 5.99 -15.87
N LYS A 11 -11.07 5.64 -14.62
CA LYS A 11 -10.16 5.75 -13.46
C LYS A 11 -9.03 4.73 -13.50
N THR A 12 -9.32 3.52 -13.96
CA THR A 12 -8.41 2.37 -13.96
C THR A 12 -7.23 2.49 -14.94
N PRO A 13 -7.39 2.99 -16.21
CA PRO A 13 -6.27 3.06 -17.14
C PRO A 13 -5.06 3.89 -16.66
N PRO A 14 -5.22 5.06 -16.04
CA PRO A 14 -4.09 5.80 -15.47
C PRO A 14 -3.36 5.04 -14.37
N LEU A 15 -4.09 4.33 -13.50
CA LEU A 15 -3.50 3.50 -12.45
C LEU A 15 -2.70 2.35 -13.07
N GLY A 16 -3.25 1.66 -14.07
CA GLY A 16 -2.54 0.61 -14.81
C GLY A 16 -1.24 1.11 -15.44
N PHE A 17 -1.23 2.33 -15.98
CA PHE A 17 -0.02 2.96 -16.51
C PHE A 17 1.03 3.19 -15.42
N ILE A 18 0.62 3.72 -14.27
CA ILE A 18 1.52 4.03 -13.14
C ILE A 18 2.13 2.75 -12.56
N TYR A 19 1.33 1.71 -12.39
CA TYR A 19 1.77 0.45 -11.77
C TYR A 19 2.52 -0.48 -12.72
N LYS A 20 2.46 -0.27 -14.04
CA LYS A 20 3.09 -1.17 -15.01
C LYS A 20 4.56 -1.50 -14.70
N PRO A 21 5.46 -0.53 -14.45
CA PRO A 21 6.86 -0.85 -14.13
C PRO A 21 7.03 -1.58 -12.79
N ILE A 22 6.13 -1.34 -11.84
CA ILE A 22 6.17 -1.99 -10.53
C ILE A 22 5.71 -3.44 -10.67
N ASN A 23 4.66 -3.69 -11.44
CA ASN A 23 4.21 -5.06 -11.74
C ASN A 23 5.29 -5.84 -12.50
N GLU A 24 5.96 -5.22 -13.49
CA GLU A 24 7.10 -5.83 -14.18
C GLU A 24 8.26 -6.19 -13.22
N TYR A 25 8.41 -5.46 -12.13
CA TYR A 25 9.36 -5.79 -11.07
C TYR A 25 8.87 -6.97 -10.23
N ASP A 26 7.60 -6.96 -9.83
CA ASP A 26 6.98 -8.03 -9.05
C ASP A 26 6.93 -9.35 -9.85
N ASP A 27 6.72 -9.31 -11.17
CA ASP A 27 6.79 -10.48 -12.04
C ASP A 27 8.16 -11.17 -11.94
N ARG A 28 9.26 -10.41 -11.96
CA ARG A 28 10.62 -10.95 -11.78
C ARG A 28 10.86 -11.54 -10.38
N LEU A 29 10.28 -10.93 -9.34
CA LEU A 29 10.33 -11.48 -7.98
C LEU A 29 9.57 -12.81 -7.90
N HIS A 30 8.45 -12.89 -8.59
CA HIS A 30 7.63 -14.11 -8.65
C HIS A 30 8.33 -15.24 -9.40
N GLU A 31 8.96 -14.96 -10.55
CA GLU A 31 9.76 -15.92 -11.27
C GLU A 31 10.87 -16.50 -10.37
N LYS A 32 11.63 -15.62 -9.72
CA LYS A 32 12.69 -16.03 -8.77
C LYS A 32 12.14 -16.87 -7.61
N TYR A 33 11.01 -16.48 -7.04
CA TYR A 33 10.37 -17.24 -5.97
C TYR A 33 9.98 -18.65 -6.44
N ASN A 34 9.43 -18.80 -7.65
CA ASN A 34 9.05 -20.10 -8.20
C ASN A 34 10.28 -21.00 -8.41
N GLU A 35 11.39 -20.46 -8.93
CA GLU A 35 12.65 -21.21 -9.09
C GLU A 35 13.16 -21.69 -7.72
N GLU A 36 13.24 -20.82 -6.73
CA GLU A 36 13.69 -21.16 -5.37
C GLU A 36 12.74 -22.16 -4.69
N TYR A 37 11.44 -22.06 -4.94
CA TYR A 37 10.44 -22.97 -4.37
C TYR A 37 10.53 -24.36 -4.99
N ASP A 38 10.72 -24.46 -6.29
CA ASP A 38 10.92 -25.73 -6.99
C ASP A 38 12.22 -26.42 -6.55
N GLU A 39 13.27 -25.67 -6.27
CA GLU A 39 14.52 -26.21 -5.71
C GLU A 39 14.31 -26.75 -4.30
N TYR A 40 13.57 -25.99 -3.47
CA TYR A 40 13.20 -26.42 -2.12
C TYR A 40 12.37 -27.71 -2.14
N GLU A 41 11.35 -27.83 -3.01
CA GLU A 41 10.53 -29.04 -3.12
C GLU A 41 11.36 -30.25 -3.61
N ARG A 42 12.23 -30.05 -4.59
CA ARG A 42 13.14 -31.11 -5.08
C ARG A 42 14.07 -31.61 -3.97
N ALA A 43 14.60 -30.70 -3.18
CA ALA A 43 15.51 -31.06 -2.09
C ALA A 43 14.79 -31.81 -0.96
N ILE A 44 13.56 -31.42 -0.60
CA ILE A 44 12.72 -32.18 0.36
C ILE A 44 12.43 -33.59 -0.19
N SER A 45 11.99 -33.68 -1.45
CA SER A 45 11.62 -34.94 -2.09
C SER A 45 12.80 -35.89 -2.23
N ALA A 46 14.02 -35.37 -2.39
CA ALA A 46 15.25 -36.16 -2.47
C ALA A 46 15.72 -36.68 -1.10
N GLY A 47 14.97 -36.46 -0.03
CA GLY A 47 15.33 -36.96 1.32
C GLY A 47 16.59 -36.34 1.91
N LYS A 48 17.02 -35.16 1.42
CA LYS A 48 18.16 -34.40 1.96
C LYS A 48 17.83 -33.77 3.32
N HIS A 49 17.17 -34.53 4.20
CA HIS A 49 17.19 -34.28 5.63
C HIS A 49 18.50 -34.89 6.15
N GLY A 50 19.47 -34.03 6.44
CA GLY A 50 20.74 -34.29 7.04
C GLY A 50 21.01 -35.71 7.59
N SER A 51 21.65 -36.55 6.80
CA SER A 51 22.54 -37.55 7.31
C SER A 51 23.92 -37.12 6.89
N ASP A 52 24.70 -36.69 7.86
CA ASP A 52 26.08 -36.28 7.88
C ASP A 52 26.34 -34.75 7.82
N GLY A 53 26.45 -34.14 9.01
CA GLY A 53 27.52 -33.21 9.35
C GLY A 53 27.39 -31.74 8.96
N GLU A 54 26.57 -31.35 7.96
CA GLU A 54 26.24 -29.95 7.65
C GLU A 54 24.74 -29.80 7.44
N GLU A 55 24.01 -29.44 8.48
CA GLU A 55 22.63 -28.97 8.41
C GLU A 55 22.57 -27.64 7.62
N GLN A 56 22.64 -27.70 6.32
CA GLN A 56 22.06 -26.64 5.52
C GLN A 56 20.54 -26.72 5.69
N LEU A 57 20.04 -26.05 6.73
CA LEU A 57 18.62 -25.88 7.00
C LEU A 57 17.97 -25.27 5.73
N LEU A 58 17.41 -26.14 4.89
CA LEU A 58 16.66 -25.74 3.71
C LEU A 58 15.52 -24.82 4.16
N LYS A 59 15.72 -23.53 3.96
CA LYS A 59 14.73 -22.53 4.34
C LYS A 59 13.72 -22.39 3.24
N LYS A 60 12.44 -22.63 3.55
CA LYS A 60 11.37 -22.37 2.61
C LYS A 60 11.44 -20.91 2.13
N PRO A 61 11.44 -20.63 0.81
CA PRO A 61 11.45 -19.27 0.31
C PRO A 61 10.18 -18.50 0.72
N ASN A 62 10.31 -17.21 0.92
CA ASN A 62 9.20 -16.33 1.25
C ASN A 62 8.70 -15.64 -0.01
N PHE A 63 7.38 -15.63 -0.19
CA PHE A 63 6.77 -14.87 -1.26
C PHE A 63 6.86 -13.36 -0.97
N VAL A 64 7.37 -12.60 -1.94
CA VAL A 64 7.57 -11.16 -1.85
C VAL A 64 6.91 -10.49 -3.06
N THR A 65 6.08 -9.49 -2.83
CA THR A 65 5.45 -8.65 -3.87
C THR A 65 5.23 -7.23 -3.35
N THR A 66 5.38 -6.24 -4.19
CA THR A 66 5.19 -4.83 -3.83
C THR A 66 3.73 -4.41 -3.90
N VAL A 67 2.99 -4.94 -4.89
CA VAL A 67 1.60 -4.61 -5.14
C VAL A 67 0.71 -5.83 -4.89
N ILE A 68 -0.38 -5.60 -4.16
CA ILE A 68 -1.40 -6.60 -3.87
C ILE A 68 -2.73 -6.08 -4.40
N TYR A 69 -3.41 -6.86 -5.22
CA TYR A 69 -4.73 -6.51 -5.78
C TYR A 69 -5.88 -7.15 -5.00
N ASP A 70 -5.68 -8.37 -4.50
CA ASP A 70 -6.65 -9.10 -3.70
C ASP A 70 -5.93 -9.99 -2.69
N SER A 71 -6.34 -9.92 -1.44
CA SER A 71 -5.82 -10.79 -0.39
C SER A 71 -6.67 -10.73 0.87
N THR A 72 -6.58 -11.78 1.69
CA THR A 72 -7.09 -11.68 3.05
C THR A 72 -6.15 -10.81 3.90
N PRO A 73 -6.64 -10.17 4.97
CA PRO A 73 -5.81 -9.39 5.88
C PRO A 73 -4.60 -10.16 6.42
N GLU A 74 -4.79 -11.46 6.71
CA GLU A 74 -3.73 -12.34 7.19
C GLU A 74 -2.63 -12.53 6.15
N ALA A 75 -3.03 -12.85 4.91
CA ALA A 75 -2.09 -13.04 3.81
C ALA A 75 -1.31 -11.74 3.54
N MET A 76 -2.00 -10.59 3.58
CA MET A 76 -1.38 -9.28 3.41
C MET A 76 -0.31 -9.01 4.48
N MET A 77 -0.61 -9.28 5.75
CA MET A 77 0.35 -9.08 6.84
C MET A 77 1.50 -10.07 6.77
N ASN A 78 1.25 -11.31 6.36
CA ASN A 78 2.29 -12.31 6.14
C ASN A 78 3.23 -11.93 4.99
N ILE A 79 2.68 -11.40 3.89
CA ILE A 79 3.48 -10.85 2.80
C ILE A 79 4.30 -9.65 3.30
N HIS A 80 3.68 -8.73 4.03
CA HIS A 80 4.35 -7.51 4.48
C HIS A 80 5.57 -7.79 5.38
N GLN A 81 5.49 -8.75 6.30
CA GLN A 81 6.64 -9.05 7.17
C GLN A 81 7.92 -9.46 6.42
N HIS A 82 7.76 -9.97 5.18
CA HIS A 82 8.88 -10.36 4.32
C HIS A 82 9.22 -9.28 3.27
N ASN A 83 8.39 -8.23 3.15
CA ASN A 83 8.62 -7.11 2.25
C ASN A 83 9.32 -5.96 2.99
N GLN A 84 10.59 -5.81 2.76
CA GLN A 84 11.41 -4.78 3.41
C GLN A 84 11.02 -3.34 3.00
N ARG A 85 10.34 -3.17 1.85
CA ARG A 85 9.93 -1.86 1.31
C ARG A 85 8.49 -1.50 1.65
N GLY A 86 7.75 -2.39 2.32
CA GLY A 86 6.32 -2.27 2.49
C GLY A 86 5.52 -2.79 1.31
N ILE A 87 4.21 -2.57 1.35
CA ILE A 87 3.26 -3.08 0.37
C ILE A 87 2.27 -2.00 -0.04
N THR A 88 1.72 -2.13 -1.25
CA THR A 88 0.62 -1.30 -1.72
C THR A 88 -0.58 -2.18 -2.07
N LEU A 89 -1.69 -1.95 -1.39
CA LEU A 89 -2.97 -2.58 -1.71
C LEU A 89 -3.70 -1.71 -2.74
N VAL A 90 -3.96 -2.26 -3.91
CA VAL A 90 -4.70 -1.60 -4.99
C VAL A 90 -6.08 -2.22 -5.09
N VAL A 91 -7.13 -1.43 -4.85
CA VAL A 91 -8.52 -1.89 -4.80
C VAL A 91 -9.35 -1.13 -5.83
N ASP A 92 -9.98 -1.84 -6.74
CA ASP A 92 -10.84 -1.20 -7.75
C ASP A 92 -12.01 -0.44 -7.11
N GLU A 93 -12.66 -1.04 -6.11
CA GLU A 93 -13.76 -0.43 -5.37
C GLU A 93 -13.46 -0.46 -3.86
N ILE A 94 -13.13 0.69 -3.28
CA ILE A 94 -12.70 0.79 -1.88
C ILE A 94 -13.77 0.33 -0.88
N LEU A 95 -15.05 0.48 -1.24
CA LEU A 95 -16.16 0.00 -0.43
C LEU A 95 -16.17 -1.52 -0.27
N ALA A 96 -15.70 -2.26 -1.28
CA ALA A 96 -15.57 -3.71 -1.18
C ALA A 96 -14.58 -4.09 -0.06
N LEU A 97 -13.46 -3.37 0.03
CA LEU A 97 -12.50 -3.53 1.14
C LEU A 97 -13.14 -3.23 2.48
N PHE A 98 -13.81 -2.09 2.63
CA PHE A 98 -14.45 -1.70 3.88
C PHE A 98 -15.56 -2.67 4.31
N ASN A 99 -16.35 -3.14 3.37
CA ASN A 99 -17.43 -4.11 3.63
C ASN A 99 -16.89 -5.52 3.92
N SER A 100 -15.76 -5.92 3.34
CA SER A 100 -15.14 -7.21 3.64
C SER A 100 -14.71 -7.30 5.11
N VAL A 101 -14.18 -6.21 5.64
CA VAL A 101 -13.79 -6.11 7.07
C VAL A 101 -14.99 -6.35 7.99
N LYS A 102 -16.18 -5.86 7.63
CA LYS A 102 -17.42 -6.07 8.41
C LYS A 102 -17.91 -7.53 8.39
N ARG A 103 -17.81 -8.21 7.25
CA ARG A 103 -18.30 -9.59 7.09
C ARG A 103 -17.46 -10.61 7.87
N TYR A 104 -16.17 -10.34 8.01
CA TYR A 104 -15.24 -11.20 8.75
C TYR A 104 -15.24 -10.93 10.27
N ASN A 105 -16.39 -10.52 10.81
CA ASN A 105 -16.64 -10.15 12.19
C ASN A 105 -15.77 -10.88 13.23
N SER A 106 -15.26 -10.09 14.16
CA SER A 106 -14.65 -10.43 15.46
C SER A 106 -13.24 -10.98 15.53
N LYS A 107 -12.54 -11.27 14.41
CA LYS A 107 -11.15 -11.75 14.47
C LYS A 107 -10.14 -10.99 13.60
N ASN A 108 -10.61 -10.11 12.72
CA ASN A 108 -9.75 -9.40 11.78
C ASN A 108 -9.89 -7.89 11.98
N ASN A 109 -8.88 -7.32 12.62
CA ASN A 109 -8.79 -5.89 12.92
C ASN A 109 -8.06 -5.13 11.81
N LEU A 110 -8.35 -5.41 10.52
CA LEU A 110 -7.63 -4.76 9.41
C LEU A 110 -7.62 -3.23 9.51
N ILE A 111 -8.75 -2.62 9.89
CA ILE A 111 -8.83 -1.17 10.06
C ILE A 111 -7.88 -0.70 11.17
N GLU A 112 -7.89 -1.38 12.31
CA GLU A 112 -7.01 -1.05 13.44
C GLU A 112 -5.54 -1.27 13.08
N ASP A 113 -5.22 -2.34 12.33
CA ASP A 113 -3.88 -2.59 11.82
C ASP A 113 -3.41 -1.49 10.87
N LEU A 114 -4.30 -1.01 9.97
CA LEU A 114 -4.01 0.10 9.07
C LEU A 114 -3.82 1.42 9.82
N LEU A 115 -4.62 1.69 10.85
CA LEU A 115 -4.48 2.87 11.70
C LEU A 115 -3.18 2.84 12.51
N THR A 116 -2.83 1.68 13.03
CA THR A 116 -1.57 1.42 13.74
C THR A 116 -0.37 1.62 12.82
N ALA A 117 -0.44 1.04 11.61
CA ALA A 117 0.61 1.20 10.60
C ALA A 117 0.79 2.66 10.17
N TYR A 118 -0.31 3.39 9.96
CA TYR A 118 -0.27 4.82 9.62
C TYR A 118 0.43 5.65 10.70
N SER A 119 0.24 5.28 11.96
CA SER A 119 0.88 5.95 13.10
C SER A 119 2.35 5.51 13.30
N GLY A 120 2.90 4.69 12.40
CA GLY A 120 4.29 4.18 12.48
C GLY A 120 4.53 3.23 13.65
N GLN A 121 3.47 2.70 14.27
CA GLN A 121 3.58 1.78 15.39
C GLN A 121 3.80 0.34 14.90
N PRO A 122 4.61 -0.47 15.60
CA PRO A 122 4.85 -1.86 15.23
C PRO A 122 3.56 -2.68 15.22
N LEU A 123 3.40 -3.54 14.20
CA LEU A 123 2.32 -4.52 14.15
C LEU A 123 2.80 -5.85 14.72
N LYS A 124 2.07 -6.36 15.71
CA LYS A 124 2.33 -7.64 16.35
C LYS A 124 1.06 -8.47 16.34
N ILE A 125 0.97 -9.43 15.42
CA ILE A 125 -0.22 -10.26 15.21
C ILE A 125 0.08 -11.67 15.70
N ILE A 126 -0.68 -12.12 16.70
CA ILE A 126 -0.55 -13.45 17.29
C ILE A 126 -1.86 -14.21 17.04
N ARG A 127 -1.79 -15.32 16.34
CA ARG A 127 -2.95 -16.16 16.03
C ARG A 127 -2.71 -17.61 16.45
N LYS A 128 -3.78 -18.27 16.91
CA LYS A 128 -3.70 -19.69 17.32
C LYS A 128 -3.41 -20.64 16.15
N SER A 129 -3.77 -20.23 14.93
CA SER A 129 -3.59 -21.02 13.70
C SER A 129 -2.19 -20.93 13.10
N GLU A 130 -1.38 -19.98 13.55
CA GLU A 130 -0.04 -19.73 13.02
C GLU A 130 1.01 -20.20 14.02
N SER A 131 2.01 -20.94 13.53
CA SER A 131 3.09 -21.45 14.37
C SER A 131 4.04 -20.35 14.85
N ARG A 132 4.05 -19.20 14.21
CA ARG A 132 4.88 -18.04 14.57
C ARG A 132 4.08 -16.74 14.47
N PRO A 133 4.25 -15.81 15.42
CA PRO A 133 3.61 -14.49 15.34
C PRO A 133 4.20 -13.68 14.19
N VAL A 134 3.35 -12.89 13.52
CA VAL A 134 3.78 -11.88 12.56
C VAL A 134 4.24 -10.64 13.33
N LEU A 135 5.46 -10.18 13.07
CA LEU A 135 6.05 -9.00 13.68
C LEU A 135 6.60 -8.07 12.60
N ILE A 136 5.99 -6.89 12.46
CA ILE A 136 6.42 -5.86 11.53
C ILE A 136 6.80 -4.62 12.34
N LYS A 137 8.10 -4.35 12.47
CA LYS A 137 8.61 -3.26 13.31
C LYS A 137 8.35 -1.89 12.69
N ASN A 138 8.54 -1.78 11.37
CA ASN A 138 8.38 -0.55 10.61
C ASN A 138 7.34 -0.78 9.51
N PRO A 139 6.03 -0.77 9.84
CA PRO A 139 5.00 -1.01 8.84
C PRO A 139 4.94 0.13 7.82
N CYS A 140 4.82 -0.25 6.54
CA CYS A 140 4.60 0.67 5.44
C CYS A 140 3.53 0.08 4.52
N ILE A 141 2.29 0.50 4.71
CA ILE A 141 1.14 0.00 3.97
C ILE A 141 0.47 1.17 3.26
N ASN A 142 0.48 1.13 1.93
CA ASN A 142 -0.26 2.08 1.12
C ASN A 142 -1.56 1.44 0.64
N VAL A 143 -2.65 2.19 0.68
CA VAL A 143 -3.94 1.77 0.11
C VAL A 143 -4.33 2.76 -0.98
N ILE A 144 -4.57 2.23 -2.18
CA ILE A 144 -5.07 3.01 -3.31
C ILE A 144 -6.32 2.33 -3.82
N GLY A 145 -7.40 3.09 -3.87
CA GLY A 145 -8.64 2.58 -4.38
C GLY A 145 -9.45 3.63 -5.11
N SER A 146 -10.51 3.19 -5.78
CA SER A 146 -11.46 4.09 -6.39
C SER A 146 -12.83 3.98 -5.74
N VAL A 147 -13.61 5.05 -5.85
CA VAL A 147 -15.00 5.07 -5.42
C VAL A 147 -15.84 5.85 -6.42
N GLN A 148 -17.06 5.40 -6.62
CA GLN A 148 -18.03 6.11 -7.46
C GLN A 148 -18.69 7.24 -6.67
N THR A 149 -18.97 8.36 -7.33
CA THR A 149 -19.56 9.54 -6.67
C THR A 149 -20.88 9.26 -5.96
N ASN A 150 -21.71 8.37 -6.51
CA ASN A 150 -22.97 7.95 -5.90
C ASN A 150 -22.80 7.07 -4.66
N MET A 151 -21.61 6.50 -4.48
CA MET A 151 -21.27 5.64 -3.32
C MET A 151 -20.57 6.40 -2.20
N LEU A 152 -20.28 7.68 -2.37
CA LEU A 152 -19.59 8.48 -1.36
C LEU A 152 -20.34 8.51 -0.02
N GLN A 153 -21.67 8.61 -0.03
CA GLN A 153 -22.46 8.58 1.20
C GLN A 153 -22.25 7.30 2.00
N GLU A 154 -21.97 6.19 1.34
CA GLU A 154 -21.65 4.94 2.03
C GLU A 154 -20.26 4.93 2.62
N VAL A 155 -19.29 5.58 1.96
CA VAL A 155 -17.92 5.75 2.48
C VAL A 155 -17.93 6.63 3.72
N PHE A 156 -18.70 7.73 3.70
CA PHE A 156 -18.81 8.68 4.84
C PHE A 156 -19.81 8.22 5.92
N ARG A 157 -20.06 6.93 6.05
CA ARG A 157 -20.83 6.41 7.18
C ARG A 157 -20.13 6.68 8.50
N THR A 158 -20.94 6.93 9.52
CA THR A 158 -20.51 7.33 10.86
C THR A 158 -19.42 6.45 11.47
N GLU A 159 -19.43 5.16 11.18
CA GLU A 159 -18.45 4.21 11.72
C GLU A 159 -17.02 4.41 11.18
N PHE A 160 -16.87 4.81 9.89
CA PHE A 160 -15.56 5.07 9.29
C PHE A 160 -15.03 6.46 9.63
N LEU A 161 -15.94 7.41 9.89
CA LEU A 161 -15.61 8.72 10.43
C LEU A 161 -15.17 8.61 11.89
N ALA A 162 -15.95 7.89 12.70
CA ALA A 162 -15.72 7.79 14.14
C ALA A 162 -14.37 7.16 14.52
N ASN A 163 -13.84 6.27 13.69
CA ASN A 163 -12.53 5.63 13.92
C ASN A 163 -11.34 6.38 13.29
N GLY A 164 -11.60 7.50 12.61
CA GLY A 164 -10.58 8.33 11.96
C GLY A 164 -9.91 7.68 10.73
N LEU A 165 -10.48 6.61 10.19
CA LEU A 165 -9.90 5.95 9.01
C LEU A 165 -9.91 6.87 7.79
N LEU A 166 -11.01 7.59 7.58
CA LEU A 166 -11.16 8.46 6.42
C LEU A 166 -10.22 9.66 6.44
N ASP A 167 -9.87 10.16 7.62
CA ASP A 167 -8.94 11.28 7.79
C ASP A 167 -7.51 10.94 7.31
N ARG A 168 -7.24 9.65 7.14
CA ARG A 168 -5.96 9.13 6.64
C ARG A 168 -5.95 8.89 5.14
N PHE A 169 -7.05 9.17 4.46
CA PHE A 169 -7.15 9.04 3.01
C PHE A 169 -7.07 10.40 2.32
N LEU A 170 -6.16 10.50 1.37
CA LEU A 170 -6.17 11.60 0.42
C LEU A 170 -7.27 11.35 -0.63
N PHE A 171 -8.29 12.21 -0.66
CA PHE A 171 -9.33 12.17 -1.67
C PHE A 171 -8.91 12.94 -2.91
N VAL A 172 -8.95 12.29 -4.05
CA VAL A 172 -8.62 12.88 -5.35
C VAL A 172 -9.86 12.90 -6.22
N TYR A 173 -10.36 14.09 -6.51
CA TYR A 173 -11.51 14.30 -7.39
C TYR A 173 -11.08 15.08 -8.63
N PRO A 174 -10.91 14.41 -9.79
CA PRO A 174 -10.53 15.08 -11.03
C PRO A 174 -11.67 15.99 -11.52
N LYS A 175 -11.44 17.29 -11.50
CA LYS A 175 -12.40 18.28 -12.04
C LYS A 175 -12.35 18.32 -13.57
N ASN A 176 -13.48 18.63 -14.20
CA ASN A 176 -13.58 19.02 -15.62
C ASN A 176 -13.06 18.00 -16.63
N ARG A 177 -13.12 16.71 -16.36
CA ARG A 177 -12.76 15.72 -17.35
C ARG A 177 -13.85 15.62 -18.44
N LYS A 178 -13.53 16.08 -19.64
CA LYS A 178 -14.31 15.81 -20.82
C LYS A 178 -13.92 14.43 -21.35
N ILE A 179 -14.90 13.58 -21.59
CA ILE A 179 -14.68 12.32 -22.31
C ILE A 179 -14.51 12.69 -23.78
N SER A 180 -13.33 12.48 -24.33
CA SER A 180 -13.09 12.66 -25.75
C SER A 180 -13.65 11.46 -26.54
N GLY A 181 -14.25 11.74 -27.69
CA GLY A 181 -14.61 10.68 -28.62
C GLY A 181 -13.37 9.93 -29.13
N TRP A 182 -13.57 8.68 -29.52
CA TRP A 182 -12.50 7.87 -30.11
C TRP A 182 -12.06 8.46 -31.46
N ARG A 183 -10.77 8.75 -31.60
CA ARG A 183 -10.16 9.13 -32.86
C ARG A 183 -9.30 7.99 -33.38
N ARG A 184 -9.41 7.70 -34.68
CA ARG A 184 -8.69 6.59 -35.31
C ARG A 184 -7.16 6.75 -35.19
N GLU A 185 -6.69 8.00 -35.18
CA GLU A 185 -5.31 8.40 -35.06
C GLU A 185 -4.74 8.24 -33.63
N GLU A 186 -5.62 8.18 -32.63
CA GLU A 186 -5.25 8.07 -31.22
C GLU A 186 -5.11 6.61 -30.73
N ARG A 187 -5.28 5.62 -31.63
CA ARG A 187 -5.20 4.18 -31.27
C ARG A 187 -3.85 3.75 -30.68
N ASN A 188 -2.79 4.53 -30.89
CA ASN A 188 -1.42 4.20 -30.47
C ASN A 188 -0.79 5.32 -29.63
N THR A 189 -1.56 6.09 -28.87
CA THR A 189 -1.06 7.23 -28.09
C THR A 189 -0.42 6.86 -26.75
N THR A 190 -0.11 5.60 -26.52
CA THR A 190 0.84 5.28 -25.46
C THR A 190 2.19 5.86 -25.90
N ARG A 191 2.57 6.99 -25.35
CA ARG A 191 3.87 7.62 -25.64
C ARG A 191 4.99 6.75 -25.04
N PRO A 192 5.69 5.95 -25.87
CA PRO A 192 6.71 5.01 -25.37
C PRO A 192 7.83 5.72 -24.63
N ASP A 193 8.13 6.95 -25.03
CA ASP A 193 9.10 7.84 -24.39
C ASP A 193 8.74 8.13 -22.93
N ILE A 194 7.50 8.48 -22.64
CA ILE A 194 7.02 8.76 -21.28
C ILE A 194 7.03 7.47 -20.42
N MET A 195 6.56 6.36 -20.99
CA MET A 195 6.59 5.08 -20.27
C MET A 195 8.04 4.65 -19.94
N ASN A 196 8.97 4.83 -20.87
CA ASN A 196 10.37 4.49 -20.64
C ASN A 196 11.04 5.40 -19.59
N GLN A 197 10.73 6.69 -19.60
CA GLN A 197 11.17 7.61 -18.54
C GLN A 197 10.61 7.21 -17.19
N TRP A 198 9.31 6.91 -17.12
CA TRP A 198 8.63 6.46 -15.90
C TRP A 198 9.24 5.15 -15.37
N ARG A 199 9.44 4.17 -16.26
CA ARG A 199 10.10 2.90 -15.91
C ARG A 199 11.51 3.14 -15.36
N THR A 200 12.26 4.06 -15.95
CA THR A 200 13.61 4.40 -15.48
C THR A 200 13.58 4.98 -14.07
N ILE A 201 12.65 5.89 -13.78
CA ILE A 201 12.48 6.48 -12.45
C ILE A 201 12.12 5.41 -11.43
N ILE A 202 11.12 4.58 -11.71
CA ILE A 202 10.68 3.51 -10.82
C ILE A 202 11.80 2.50 -10.56
N ASN A 203 12.50 2.05 -11.61
CA ASN A 203 13.61 1.11 -11.45
C ASN A 203 14.76 1.70 -10.61
N ARG A 204 15.04 2.99 -10.71
CA ARG A 204 16.00 3.67 -9.83
C ARG A 204 15.56 3.65 -8.37
N ILE A 205 14.29 3.94 -8.10
CA ILE A 205 13.73 3.91 -6.74
C ILE A 205 13.77 2.49 -6.18
N LEU A 206 13.33 1.50 -6.96
CA LEU A 206 13.37 0.10 -6.56
C LEU A 206 14.80 -0.44 -6.41
N GLY A 207 15.76 0.14 -7.11
CA GLY A 207 17.19 -0.20 -7.00
C GLY A 207 17.88 0.38 -5.76
N ILE A 208 17.26 1.30 -5.01
CA ILE A 208 17.84 1.83 -3.77
C ILE A 208 17.90 0.69 -2.73
N PRO A 209 19.07 0.34 -2.18
CA PRO A 209 19.17 -0.77 -1.23
C PRO A 209 18.46 -0.43 0.09
N CYS A 210 17.78 -1.41 0.67
CA CYS A 210 17.31 -1.30 2.05
C CYS A 210 18.48 -1.43 3.01
N ILE A 211 18.55 -0.55 3.99
CA ILE A 211 19.49 -0.67 5.12
C ILE A 211 18.82 -1.61 6.12
N LEU A 212 19.48 -2.71 6.43
CA LEU A 212 18.99 -3.68 7.40
C LEU A 212 19.68 -3.50 8.76
N ASP A 213 19.04 -4.00 9.81
CA ASP A 213 19.65 -4.11 11.15
C ASP A 213 20.82 -5.10 11.13
N ASP A 214 21.59 -5.14 12.23
CA ASP A 214 22.78 -6.01 12.37
C ASP A 214 22.45 -7.50 12.17
N LYS A 215 21.20 -7.88 12.32
CA LYS A 215 20.71 -9.25 12.09
C LYS A 215 20.26 -9.51 10.66
N GLY A 216 20.24 -8.49 9.80
CA GLY A 216 19.77 -8.58 8.43
C GLY A 216 18.27 -8.86 8.30
N THR A 217 17.47 -8.62 9.34
CA THR A 217 16.07 -9.03 9.41
C THR A 217 15.07 -7.88 9.37
N THR A 218 15.46 -6.71 9.85
CA THR A 218 14.57 -5.55 9.97
C THR A 218 15.14 -4.38 9.19
N VAL A 219 14.29 -3.68 8.44
CA VAL A 219 14.69 -2.44 7.77
C VAL A 219 14.98 -1.37 8.82
N ASN A 220 16.14 -0.74 8.70
CA ASN A 220 16.50 0.47 9.42
C ASN A 220 16.21 1.67 8.50
N PRO A 221 15.11 2.40 8.68
CA PRO A 221 14.72 3.46 7.78
C PRO A 221 15.73 4.62 7.86
N ARG A 222 16.05 5.20 6.69
CA ARG A 222 16.84 6.43 6.66
C ARG A 222 15.95 7.59 7.10
N ILE A 223 16.35 8.26 8.16
CA ILE A 223 15.68 9.47 8.63
C ILE A 223 16.16 10.64 7.78
N LEU A 224 15.24 11.35 7.17
CA LEU A 224 15.50 12.61 6.47
C LEU A 224 15.07 13.75 7.38
N THR A 225 15.94 14.76 7.50
CA THR A 225 15.64 15.99 8.23
C THR A 225 15.41 17.12 7.21
N MET A 226 14.56 18.06 7.54
CA MET A 226 14.40 19.28 6.76
C MET A 226 15.65 20.17 6.93
N SER A 227 15.97 20.98 5.94
CA SER A 227 16.86 22.12 6.11
C SER A 227 16.14 23.21 6.90
N ASP A 228 16.89 24.10 7.54
CA ASP A 228 16.32 25.19 8.34
C ASP A 228 15.30 26.02 7.54
N ASP A 229 15.64 26.40 6.29
CA ASP A 229 14.73 27.12 5.39
C ASP A 229 13.45 26.33 5.06
N ALA A 230 13.54 25.00 4.91
CA ALA A 230 12.38 24.15 4.62
C ALA A 230 11.50 23.98 5.87
N GLU A 231 12.11 23.95 7.04
CA GLU A 231 11.41 23.87 8.33
C GLU A 231 10.65 25.17 8.62
N GLU A 232 11.27 26.35 8.39
CA GLU A 232 10.62 27.63 8.54
C GLU A 232 9.42 27.77 7.60
N TYR A 233 9.58 27.43 6.30
CA TYR A 233 8.48 27.43 5.34
C TYR A 233 7.34 26.49 5.73
N PHE A 234 7.69 25.30 6.26
CA PHE A 234 6.70 24.33 6.73
C PHE A 234 5.89 24.88 7.92
N TYR A 235 6.54 25.52 8.88
CA TYR A 235 5.84 26.12 10.03
C TYR A 235 4.90 27.26 9.62
N GLU A 236 5.33 28.13 8.71
CA GLU A 236 4.46 29.20 8.19
C GLU A 236 3.21 28.63 7.50
N TRP A 237 3.40 27.65 6.63
CA TRP A 237 2.31 26.97 5.93
C TRP A 237 1.38 26.23 6.91
N TYR A 238 1.93 25.49 7.86
CA TYR A 238 1.16 24.72 8.84
C TYR A 238 0.34 25.63 9.75
N ASN A 239 0.93 26.69 10.28
CA ASN A 239 0.22 27.65 11.11
C ASN A 239 -0.93 28.35 10.36
N GLY A 240 -0.75 28.69 9.08
CA GLY A 240 -1.81 29.23 8.25
C GLY A 240 -2.99 28.27 8.04
N ILE A 241 -2.73 26.95 8.02
CA ILE A 241 -3.80 25.94 8.02
C ILE A 241 -4.52 25.91 9.37
N ILE A 242 -3.79 25.92 10.48
CA ILE A 242 -4.37 25.91 11.82
C ILE A 242 -5.29 27.12 12.03
N ASP A 243 -4.85 28.32 11.63
CA ASP A 243 -5.66 29.54 11.72
C ASP A 243 -6.95 29.41 10.90
N THR A 244 -6.87 28.79 9.72
CA THR A 244 -8.05 28.54 8.87
C THR A 244 -9.01 27.55 9.52
N VAL A 245 -8.50 26.47 10.12
CA VAL A 245 -9.33 25.45 10.79
C VAL A 245 -10.02 26.06 12.01
N ASN A 246 -9.30 26.81 12.85
CA ASN A 246 -9.86 27.47 14.03
C ASN A 246 -10.96 28.46 13.65
N ALA A 247 -10.79 29.22 12.57
CA ALA A 247 -11.81 30.13 12.08
C ALA A 247 -13.11 29.41 11.63
N ILE A 248 -13.00 28.21 11.04
CA ILE A 248 -14.17 27.40 10.65
C ILE A 248 -14.91 26.86 11.89
N GLU A 249 -14.18 26.43 12.90
CA GLU A 249 -14.77 25.91 14.14
C GLU A 249 -15.52 27.03 14.89
N ASP A 250 -14.95 28.23 14.93
CA ASP A 250 -15.60 29.41 15.54
C ASP A 250 -16.90 29.79 14.80
N ASP A 251 -16.92 29.76 13.48
CA ASP A 251 -18.12 30.03 12.67
C ASP A 251 -19.20 28.96 12.88
N ALA A 252 -18.83 27.67 12.96
CA ALA A 252 -19.78 26.58 13.22
C ALA A 252 -20.42 26.65 14.59
N ASP A 253 -19.69 27.10 15.60
CA ASP A 253 -20.24 27.37 16.96
C ASP A 253 -21.20 28.54 17.00
N VAL A 254 -21.03 29.54 16.13
CA VAL A 254 -21.94 30.67 15.99
C VAL A 254 -23.28 30.28 15.34
N GLU A 255 -23.23 29.37 14.32
CA GLU A 255 -24.45 28.88 13.67
C GLU A 255 -25.24 27.86 14.53
N SER A 256 -24.62 27.27 15.54
CA SER A 256 -25.26 26.29 16.44
C SER A 256 -25.90 26.91 17.68
N ARG A 257 -25.80 28.23 17.87
CA ARG A 257 -26.45 29.03 18.93
C ARG A 257 -27.63 29.85 18.38
#